data_5c15b26a3b65cb6ea90a1cede5f93814
#
_entry.id   5c15b26a3b65cb6ea90a1cede5f93814
#
_cell.length_a   1.000
_cell.length_b   1.000
_cell.length_c   1.000
_cell.angle_alpha   90.00
_cell.angle_beta   90.00
_cell.angle_gamma   90.00
#
_symmetry.space_group_name_H-M   'P 1'
#
loop_
_entity.id
_entity.type
_entity.pdbx_description
1 polymer ?
#
loop_
_entity_poly.entity_id
_entity_poly.type
_entity_poly.pdbx_seq_one_letter_code
_entity_poly.pdbx_strand_id
1 'polypeptide(L)'
;VAYVTVLIGLAGYGSHRLAIIFLYLKHARKKPVPLELFSELPLVTIQLPVFNEMHVVDRLLDSVSKIDYPIDKIQIQLLDDSTDGTVEICRDGIARLVAQGFDAEHIHRTERTGYKAGALENGTQFAKGEYLFILDADFVPNADVLQKTIHYFSDDKIGMIQTRWGHLNRTY
;
A
#
# COMPACT_ATOMS: atom_id res chain seq x y z
N VAL A 1 -22.64 -20.03 36.27
CA VAL A 1 -21.45 -20.45 35.49
C VAL A 1 -21.32 -19.55 34.25
N ALA A 2 -22.30 -19.45 33.37
CA ALA A 2 -22.22 -18.66 32.13
C ALA A 2 -21.81 -17.19 32.37
N TYR A 3 -22.41 -16.52 33.34
CA TYR A 3 -22.10 -15.14 33.70
C TYR A 3 -20.61 -14.93 34.06
N VAL A 4 -20.07 -15.81 34.89
CA VAL A 4 -18.65 -15.73 35.30
C VAL A 4 -17.72 -15.99 34.11
N THR A 5 -18.07 -16.93 33.24
CA THR A 5 -17.29 -17.21 32.01
C THR A 5 -17.23 -15.95 31.09
N VAL A 6 -18.37 -15.25 30.90
CA VAL A 6 -18.41 -14.02 30.12
C VAL A 6 -17.55 -12.92 30.76
N LEU A 7 -17.64 -12.76 32.08
CA LEU A 7 -16.80 -11.77 32.79
C LEU A 7 -15.32 -12.05 32.66
N ILE A 8 -14.90 -13.31 32.74
CA ILE A 8 -13.49 -13.71 32.55
C ILE A 8 -13.05 -13.38 31.10
N GLY A 9 -13.89 -13.69 30.12
CA GLY A 9 -13.62 -13.35 28.72
C GLY A 9 -13.46 -11.84 28.49
N LEU A 10 -14.36 -11.03 29.09
CA LEU A 10 -14.29 -9.57 29.00
C LEU A 10 -13.06 -9.01 29.74
N ALA A 11 -12.71 -9.57 30.90
CA ALA A 11 -11.52 -9.18 31.64
C ALA A 11 -10.23 -9.50 30.84
N GLY A 12 -10.18 -10.67 30.21
CA GLY A 12 -9.07 -11.08 29.35
C GLY A 12 -8.92 -10.12 28.14
N TYR A 13 -10.03 -9.77 27.47
CA TYR A 13 -10.03 -8.82 26.38
C TYR A 13 -9.62 -7.40 26.82
N GLY A 14 -10.10 -6.97 27.99
CA GLY A 14 -9.71 -5.67 28.57
C GLY A 14 -8.22 -5.63 28.93
N SER A 15 -7.68 -6.69 29.52
CA SER A 15 -6.24 -6.78 29.87
C SER A 15 -5.35 -6.74 28.63
N HIS A 16 -5.76 -7.38 27.52
CA HIS A 16 -5.06 -7.29 26.24
C HIS A 16 -4.97 -5.83 25.74
N ARG A 17 -6.05 -5.05 25.83
CA ARG A 17 -6.03 -3.62 25.48
C ARG A 17 -5.07 -2.81 26.35
N LEU A 18 -5.04 -3.07 27.66
CA LEU A 18 -4.09 -2.42 28.57
C LEU A 18 -2.64 -2.74 28.20
N ALA A 19 -2.35 -3.99 27.82
CA ALA A 19 -1.04 -4.39 27.34
C ALA A 19 -0.63 -3.64 26.08
N ILE A 20 -1.54 -3.47 25.11
CA ILE A 20 -1.29 -2.67 23.90
C ILE A 20 -1.01 -1.21 24.24
N ILE A 21 -1.80 -0.61 25.13
CA ILE A 21 -1.60 0.78 25.59
C ILE A 21 -0.23 0.92 26.25
N PHE A 22 0.14 -0.01 27.13
CA PHE A 22 1.45 -0.02 27.78
C PHE A 22 2.59 -0.12 26.77
N LEU A 23 2.50 -1.03 25.81
CA LEU A 23 3.49 -1.18 24.74
C LEU A 23 3.57 0.08 23.87
N TYR A 24 2.43 0.68 23.55
CA TYR A 24 2.40 1.96 22.83
C TYR A 24 3.13 3.03 23.59
N LEU A 25 2.79 3.27 24.87
CA LEU A 25 3.44 4.29 25.69
C LEU A 25 4.94 4.06 25.85
N LYS A 26 5.34 2.78 25.99
CA LYS A 26 6.76 2.38 26.10
C LYS A 26 7.54 2.69 24.81
N HIS A 27 6.93 2.57 23.63
CA HIS A 27 7.59 2.69 22.33
C HIS A 27 7.23 3.96 21.55
N ALA A 28 6.19 4.71 21.94
CA ALA A 28 5.67 5.88 21.22
C ALA A 28 6.71 6.98 20.97
N ARG A 29 7.74 7.08 21.81
CA ARG A 29 8.82 8.06 21.68
C ARG A 29 9.99 7.58 20.81
N LYS A 30 10.04 6.28 20.48
CA LYS A 30 11.09 5.73 19.62
C LYS A 30 10.72 6.08 18.18
N LYS A 31 11.49 6.98 17.58
CA LYS A 31 11.44 7.22 16.13
C LYS A 31 12.41 6.22 15.51
N PRO A 32 11.93 5.23 14.72
CA PRO A 32 12.81 4.38 13.98
C PRO A 32 13.62 5.26 13.00
N VAL A 33 14.85 4.89 12.79
CA VAL A 33 15.73 5.48 11.76
C VAL A 33 16.24 4.34 10.90
N PRO A 34 16.43 4.54 9.59
CA PRO A 34 17.09 3.55 8.74
C PRO A 34 18.47 3.20 9.27
N LEU A 35 18.90 1.95 9.09
CA LEU A 35 20.23 1.51 9.47
C LEU A 35 21.28 2.19 8.59
N GLU A 36 21.02 2.21 7.28
CA GLU A 36 21.84 2.88 6.26
C GLU A 36 20.91 3.50 5.20
N LEU A 37 21.45 4.39 4.39
CA LEU A 37 20.80 4.89 3.20
C LEU A 37 21.30 4.10 1.98
N PHE A 38 20.38 3.63 1.14
CA PHE A 38 20.76 3.03 -0.13
C PHE A 38 21.57 4.04 -0.97
N SER A 39 22.76 3.64 -1.40
CA SER A 39 23.60 4.43 -2.32
C SER A 39 23.02 4.45 -3.74
N GLU A 40 22.37 3.35 -4.14
CA GLU A 40 21.58 3.22 -5.35
C GLU A 40 20.16 2.78 -4.95
N LEU A 41 19.16 3.54 -5.38
CA LEU A 41 17.77 3.25 -5.07
C LEU A 41 17.32 1.96 -5.76
N PRO A 42 16.68 1.02 -5.04
CA PRO A 42 16.19 -0.22 -5.61
C PRO A 42 14.97 0.00 -6.51
N LEU A 43 14.70 -0.95 -7.38
CA LEU A 43 13.45 -0.99 -8.17
C LEU A 43 12.28 -1.33 -7.26
N VAL A 44 11.20 -0.53 -7.34
CA VAL A 44 9.96 -0.73 -6.59
C VAL A 44 8.81 -1.01 -7.53
N THR A 45 8.04 -2.06 -7.28
CA THR A 45 6.76 -2.29 -7.96
C THR A 45 5.63 -1.73 -7.11
N ILE A 46 4.88 -0.77 -7.66
CA ILE A 46 3.68 -0.20 -7.04
C ILE A 46 2.47 -1.02 -7.50
N GLN A 47 1.80 -1.68 -6.55
CA GLN A 47 0.59 -2.46 -6.81
C GLN A 47 -0.66 -1.70 -6.38
N LEU A 48 -1.58 -1.48 -7.31
CA LEU A 48 -2.81 -0.71 -7.17
C LEU A 48 -4.01 -1.64 -7.37
N PRO A 49 -4.49 -2.34 -6.35
CA PRO A 49 -5.68 -3.19 -6.47
C PRO A 49 -6.95 -2.33 -6.56
N VAL A 50 -7.76 -2.57 -7.61
CA VAL A 50 -8.97 -1.82 -7.92
C VAL A 50 -10.14 -2.76 -8.15
N PHE A 51 -11.35 -2.38 -7.68
CA PHE A 51 -12.59 -3.10 -7.96
C PHE A 51 -13.79 -2.16 -7.97
N ASN A 52 -14.36 -1.85 -9.17
CA ASN A 52 -15.55 -1.02 -9.35
C ASN A 52 -15.43 0.37 -8.68
N GLU A 53 -14.29 1.05 -8.90
CA GLU A 53 -13.96 2.31 -8.24
C GLU A 53 -13.72 3.45 -9.26
N MET A 54 -14.60 3.58 -10.26
CA MET A 54 -14.48 4.51 -11.39
C MET A 54 -14.21 5.97 -10.98
N HIS A 55 -14.66 6.40 -9.80
CA HIS A 55 -14.54 7.80 -9.36
C HIS A 55 -13.19 8.15 -8.70
N VAL A 56 -12.37 7.15 -8.40
CA VAL A 56 -11.10 7.37 -7.67
C VAL A 56 -9.86 6.98 -8.47
N VAL A 57 -9.99 6.13 -9.49
CA VAL A 57 -8.86 5.61 -10.29
C VAL A 57 -8.01 6.74 -10.90
N ASP A 58 -8.63 7.74 -11.54
CA ASP A 58 -7.89 8.84 -12.14
C ASP A 58 -7.06 9.62 -11.10
N ARG A 59 -7.65 9.88 -9.92
CA ARG A 59 -6.95 10.54 -8.82
C ARG A 59 -5.81 9.69 -8.28
N LEU A 60 -6.02 8.36 -8.17
CA LEU A 60 -4.99 7.41 -7.74
C LEU A 60 -3.80 7.46 -8.69
N LEU A 61 -4.02 7.29 -9.99
CA LEU A 61 -2.96 7.27 -11.00
C LEU A 61 -2.23 8.62 -11.10
N ASP A 62 -2.96 9.74 -10.99
CA ASP A 62 -2.36 11.08 -10.91
C ASP A 62 -1.49 11.25 -9.65
N SER A 63 -1.89 10.69 -8.52
CA SER A 63 -1.10 10.76 -7.29
C SER A 63 0.17 9.90 -7.37
N VAL A 64 0.07 8.73 -7.98
CA VAL A 64 1.22 7.82 -8.18
C VAL A 64 2.23 8.41 -9.15
N SER A 65 1.79 9.09 -10.22
CA SER A 65 2.68 9.75 -11.17
C SER A 65 3.50 10.91 -10.57
N LYS A 66 3.10 11.40 -9.39
CA LYS A 66 3.78 12.47 -8.65
C LYS A 66 4.71 11.98 -7.56
N ILE A 67 4.89 10.66 -7.42
CA ILE A 67 5.83 10.11 -6.44
C ILE A 67 7.25 10.52 -6.83
N ASP A 68 7.95 11.12 -5.87
CA ASP A 68 9.35 11.55 -6.02
C ASP A 68 10.29 10.35 -5.87
N TYR A 69 10.50 9.66 -6.99
CA TYR A 69 11.39 8.51 -7.12
C TYR A 69 11.82 8.39 -8.58
N PRO A 70 13.03 7.90 -8.90
CA PRO A 70 13.48 7.76 -10.29
C PRO A 70 12.51 6.93 -11.12
N ILE A 71 12.08 7.45 -12.26
CA ILE A 71 11.04 6.83 -13.11
C ILE A 71 11.47 5.45 -13.63
N ASP A 72 12.75 5.26 -13.87
CA ASP A 72 13.36 4.00 -14.28
C ASP A 72 13.49 2.98 -13.13
N LYS A 73 13.18 3.40 -11.90
CA LYS A 73 13.15 2.56 -10.69
C LYS A 73 11.73 2.33 -10.16
N ILE A 74 10.71 2.62 -10.97
CA ILE A 74 9.30 2.37 -10.65
C ILE A 74 8.68 1.48 -11.73
N GLN A 75 8.03 0.40 -11.29
CA GLN A 75 7.03 -0.31 -12.07
C GLN A 75 5.67 -0.08 -11.45
N ILE A 76 4.63 0.18 -12.25
CA ILE A 76 3.26 0.38 -11.79
C ILE A 76 2.39 -0.77 -12.31
N GLN A 77 1.73 -1.49 -11.42
CA GLN A 77 0.77 -2.54 -11.73
C GLN A 77 -0.62 -2.13 -11.25
N LEU A 78 -1.52 -1.85 -12.18
CA LEU A 78 -2.93 -1.63 -11.87
C LEU A 78 -3.65 -2.98 -11.91
N LEU A 79 -3.98 -3.52 -10.75
CA LEU A 79 -4.56 -4.85 -10.57
C LEU A 79 -6.09 -4.73 -10.53
N ASP A 80 -6.72 -4.94 -11.65
CA ASP A 80 -8.13 -4.63 -11.87
C ASP A 80 -9.01 -5.88 -11.90
N ASP A 81 -9.91 -5.97 -10.92
CA ASP A 81 -10.94 -7.01 -10.84
C ASP A 81 -12.33 -6.47 -11.21
N SER A 82 -12.41 -5.27 -11.81
CA SER A 82 -13.68 -4.58 -12.06
C SER A 82 -14.51 -5.23 -13.15
N THR A 83 -15.82 -5.03 -13.03
CA THR A 83 -16.85 -5.56 -13.94
C THR A 83 -17.71 -4.46 -14.56
N ASP A 84 -17.40 -3.19 -14.29
CA ASP A 84 -18.11 -2.00 -14.76
C ASP A 84 -17.19 -1.10 -15.64
N GLY A 85 -17.58 0.14 -15.87
CA GLY A 85 -16.81 1.13 -16.64
C GLY A 85 -15.43 1.48 -16.06
N THR A 86 -15.10 1.00 -14.86
CA THR A 86 -13.77 1.18 -14.26
C THR A 86 -12.67 0.58 -15.14
N VAL A 87 -12.93 -0.54 -15.82
CA VAL A 87 -11.95 -1.23 -16.69
C VAL A 87 -11.42 -0.31 -17.78
N GLU A 88 -12.30 0.47 -18.42
CA GLU A 88 -11.90 1.39 -19.49
C GLU A 88 -11.09 2.56 -18.92
N ILE A 89 -11.51 3.13 -17.79
CA ILE A 89 -10.76 4.19 -17.10
C ILE A 89 -9.36 3.70 -16.70
N CYS A 90 -9.24 2.47 -16.20
CA CYS A 90 -7.96 1.84 -15.87
C CYS A 90 -7.05 1.74 -17.09
N ARG A 91 -7.58 1.25 -18.21
CA ARG A 91 -6.83 1.10 -19.46
C ARG A 91 -6.31 2.46 -19.97
N ASP A 92 -7.19 3.45 -20.02
CA ASP A 92 -6.83 4.80 -20.50
C ASP A 92 -5.83 5.47 -19.55
N GLY A 93 -6.01 5.26 -18.24
CA GLY A 93 -5.11 5.78 -17.22
C GLY A 93 -3.70 5.21 -17.35
N ILE A 94 -3.57 3.91 -17.53
CA ILE A 94 -2.26 3.26 -17.75
C ILE A 94 -1.64 3.73 -19.06
N ALA A 95 -2.41 3.87 -20.14
CA ALA A 95 -1.88 4.40 -21.40
C ALA A 95 -1.28 5.81 -21.21
N ARG A 96 -1.90 6.67 -20.39
CA ARG A 96 -1.34 7.99 -20.05
C ARG A 96 -0.02 7.89 -19.28
N LEU A 97 0.10 6.96 -18.30
CA LEU A 97 1.34 6.75 -17.55
C LEU A 97 2.47 6.24 -18.45
N VAL A 98 2.18 5.30 -19.34
CA VAL A 98 3.16 4.79 -20.32
C VAL A 98 3.62 5.92 -21.25
N ALA A 99 2.71 6.79 -21.71
CA ALA A 99 3.05 7.96 -22.52
C ALA A 99 3.93 8.99 -21.78
N GLN A 100 3.87 9.02 -20.43
CA GLN A 100 4.75 9.81 -19.56
C GLN A 100 6.11 9.14 -19.31
N GLY A 101 6.32 7.90 -19.79
CA GLY A 101 7.57 7.15 -19.66
C GLY A 101 7.63 6.18 -18.48
N PHE A 102 6.52 5.95 -17.77
CA PHE A 102 6.47 4.95 -16.71
C PHE A 102 6.42 3.53 -17.29
N ASP A 103 7.07 2.57 -16.62
CA ASP A 103 6.83 1.14 -16.80
C ASP A 103 5.51 0.79 -16.08
N ALA A 104 4.39 0.87 -16.80
CA ALA A 104 3.06 0.70 -16.23
C ALA A 104 2.25 -0.33 -16.99
N GLU A 105 1.52 -1.18 -16.26
CA GLU A 105 0.75 -2.29 -16.81
C GLU A 105 -0.65 -2.36 -16.17
N HIS A 106 -1.67 -2.62 -17.01
CA HIS A 106 -3.04 -2.93 -16.60
C HIS A 106 -3.24 -4.44 -16.59
N ILE A 107 -3.33 -5.03 -15.40
CA ILE A 107 -3.55 -6.47 -15.19
C ILE A 107 -5.01 -6.68 -14.79
N HIS A 108 -5.84 -7.00 -15.77
CA HIS A 108 -7.26 -7.26 -15.56
C HIS A 108 -7.54 -8.76 -15.39
N ARG A 109 -8.34 -9.11 -14.37
CA ARG A 109 -8.81 -10.47 -14.14
C ARG A 109 -10.33 -10.53 -14.28
N THR A 110 -10.82 -11.53 -15.00
CA THR A 110 -12.27 -11.82 -15.12
C THR A 110 -12.80 -12.60 -13.92
N GLU A 111 -11.95 -13.38 -13.27
CA GLU A 111 -12.31 -14.14 -12.07
C GLU A 111 -11.65 -13.54 -10.83
N ARG A 112 -12.47 -13.08 -9.91
CA ARG A 112 -12.04 -12.41 -8.67
C ARG A 112 -11.69 -13.40 -7.56
N THR A 113 -11.05 -14.52 -7.89
CA THR A 113 -10.63 -15.53 -6.91
C THR A 113 -9.64 -14.92 -5.90
N GLY A 114 -9.89 -15.11 -4.60
CA GLY A 114 -9.07 -14.56 -3.52
C GLY A 114 -9.22 -13.04 -3.32
N TYR A 115 -10.14 -12.39 -4.05
CA TYR A 115 -10.39 -10.95 -3.93
C TYR A 115 -9.10 -10.12 -4.07
N LYS A 116 -8.94 -9.09 -3.24
CA LYS A 116 -7.73 -8.25 -3.22
C LYS A 116 -6.44 -9.06 -3.01
N ALA A 117 -6.44 -10.03 -2.11
CA ALA A 117 -5.26 -10.86 -1.87
C ALA A 117 -4.86 -11.65 -3.12
N GLY A 118 -5.84 -12.23 -3.83
CA GLY A 118 -5.60 -12.92 -5.10
C GLY A 118 -5.12 -11.99 -6.21
N ALA A 119 -5.59 -10.72 -6.26
CA ALA A 119 -5.09 -9.74 -7.20
C ALA A 119 -3.60 -9.42 -6.94
N LEU A 120 -3.24 -9.16 -5.68
CA LEU A 120 -1.86 -8.90 -5.27
C LEU A 120 -0.94 -10.09 -5.56
N GLU A 121 -1.38 -11.33 -5.25
CA GLU A 121 -0.64 -12.55 -5.54
C GLU A 121 -0.41 -12.72 -7.06
N ASN A 122 -1.44 -12.49 -7.87
CA ASN A 122 -1.32 -12.51 -9.32
C ASN A 122 -0.34 -11.45 -9.83
N GLY A 123 -0.43 -10.21 -9.34
CA GLY A 123 0.49 -9.13 -9.70
C GLY A 123 1.94 -9.42 -9.33
N THR A 124 2.17 -10.11 -8.21
CA THR A 124 3.52 -10.46 -7.76
C THR A 124 4.28 -11.33 -8.75
N GLN A 125 3.58 -12.15 -9.56
CA GLN A 125 4.20 -12.97 -10.59
C GLN A 125 4.84 -12.15 -11.73
N PHE A 126 4.41 -10.92 -11.93
CA PHE A 126 4.88 -9.99 -12.96
C PHE A 126 5.66 -8.81 -12.36
N ALA A 127 5.83 -8.79 -11.03
CA ALA A 127 6.57 -7.73 -10.35
C ALA A 127 8.08 -7.82 -10.67
N LYS A 128 8.66 -6.71 -11.09
CA LYS A 128 10.08 -6.55 -11.40
C LYS A 128 10.86 -5.98 -10.21
N GLY A 129 10.15 -5.28 -9.31
CA GLY A 129 10.74 -4.62 -8.16
C GLY A 129 11.21 -5.59 -7.08
N GLU A 130 12.32 -5.25 -6.45
CA GLU A 130 12.80 -5.93 -5.25
C GLU A 130 11.82 -5.71 -4.07
N TYR A 131 11.15 -4.57 -4.07
CA TYR A 131 10.16 -4.19 -3.05
C TYR A 131 8.80 -3.94 -3.69
N LEU A 132 7.75 -4.31 -2.94
CA LEU A 132 6.37 -4.06 -3.32
C LEU A 132 5.81 -2.90 -2.49
N PHE A 133 5.29 -1.88 -3.14
CA PHE A 133 4.51 -0.82 -2.51
C PHE A 133 3.04 -1.01 -2.84
N ILE A 134 2.23 -1.43 -1.86
CA ILE A 134 0.80 -1.67 -2.02
C ILE A 134 0.04 -0.41 -1.59
N LEU A 135 -0.78 0.11 -2.48
CA LEU A 135 -1.58 1.32 -2.24
C LEU A 135 -3.05 1.06 -2.60
N ASP A 136 -3.94 1.27 -1.65
CA ASP A 136 -5.38 1.16 -1.89
C ASP A 136 -5.90 2.30 -2.77
N ALA A 137 -6.94 2.04 -3.54
CA ALA A 137 -7.43 2.97 -4.56
C ALA A 137 -7.94 4.31 -3.99
N ASP A 138 -8.40 4.33 -2.76
CA ASP A 138 -8.89 5.53 -2.07
C ASP A 138 -7.78 6.36 -1.38
N PHE A 139 -6.53 5.88 -1.37
CA PHE A 139 -5.41 6.60 -0.78
C PHE A 139 -4.73 7.56 -1.75
N VAL A 140 -4.22 8.65 -1.22
CA VAL A 140 -3.35 9.61 -1.92
C VAL A 140 -2.02 9.66 -1.16
N PRO A 141 -0.96 9.04 -1.68
CA PRO A 141 0.34 9.05 -1.02
C PRO A 141 0.99 10.44 -1.10
N ASN A 142 1.80 10.77 -0.10
CA ASN A 142 2.71 11.91 -0.24
C ASN A 142 3.76 11.60 -1.31
N ALA A 143 4.19 12.61 -2.06
CA ALA A 143 5.19 12.44 -3.11
C ALA A 143 6.48 11.77 -2.60
N ASP A 144 6.91 12.08 -1.39
CA ASP A 144 8.14 11.59 -0.77
C ASP A 144 7.99 10.24 -0.02
N VAL A 145 6.86 9.53 -0.20
CA VAL A 145 6.57 8.31 0.56
C VAL A 145 7.62 7.22 0.36
N LEU A 146 8.05 6.98 -0.87
CA LEU A 146 9.06 5.97 -1.16
C LEU A 146 10.42 6.37 -0.62
N GLN A 147 10.86 7.60 -0.81
CA GLN A 147 12.13 8.11 -0.26
C GLN A 147 12.17 8.00 1.28
N LYS A 148 11.05 8.25 1.96
CA LYS A 148 10.96 8.15 3.42
C LYS A 148 10.92 6.72 3.95
N THR A 149 10.56 5.74 3.13
CA THR A 149 10.32 4.37 3.60
C THR A 149 11.35 3.38 3.11
N ILE A 150 11.85 3.51 1.88
CA ILE A 150 12.69 2.49 1.25
C ILE A 150 13.97 2.18 2.03
N HIS A 151 14.58 3.19 2.62
CA HIS A 151 15.86 3.05 3.34
C HIS A 151 15.78 2.19 4.61
N TYR A 152 14.59 1.97 5.16
CA TYR A 152 14.45 1.07 6.32
C TYR A 152 14.71 -0.39 5.98
N PHE A 153 14.58 -0.78 4.70
CA PHE A 153 14.90 -2.12 4.23
C PHE A 153 16.40 -2.38 4.10
N SER A 154 17.26 -1.40 4.43
CA SER A 154 18.70 -1.66 4.63
C SER A 154 18.98 -2.56 5.84
N ASP A 155 18.01 -2.76 6.74
CA ASP A 155 18.05 -3.78 7.78
C ASP A 155 17.31 -5.03 7.28
N ASP A 156 18.05 -6.11 7.03
CA ASP A 156 17.52 -7.41 6.55
C ASP A 156 16.46 -8.04 7.49
N LYS A 157 16.32 -7.53 8.71
CA LYS A 157 15.32 -7.97 9.67
C LYS A 157 13.95 -7.32 9.45
N ILE A 158 13.88 -6.30 8.60
CA ILE A 158 12.64 -5.58 8.29
C ILE A 158 12.04 -6.17 7.03
N GLY A 159 11.00 -6.99 7.20
CA GLY A 159 10.25 -7.57 6.08
C GLY A 159 9.07 -6.72 5.61
N MET A 160 8.61 -5.74 6.40
CA MET A 160 7.47 -4.89 6.06
C MET A 160 7.54 -3.54 6.77
N ILE A 161 7.11 -2.50 6.06
CA ILE A 161 6.93 -1.14 6.60
C ILE A 161 5.50 -0.72 6.34
N GLN A 162 4.82 -0.27 7.38
CA GLN A 162 3.49 0.29 7.27
C GLN A 162 3.52 1.79 7.59
N THR A 163 3.07 2.60 6.64
CA THR A 163 2.92 4.04 6.87
C THR A 163 1.64 4.32 7.66
N ARG A 164 1.64 5.44 8.38
CA ARG A 164 0.46 5.90 9.10
C ARG A 164 -0.39 6.75 8.18
N TRP A 165 -1.67 6.40 8.05
CA TRP A 165 -2.59 7.24 7.30
C TRP A 165 -3.03 8.48 8.07
N GLY A 166 -3.31 9.54 7.31
CA GLY A 166 -3.95 10.76 7.79
C GLY A 166 -5.20 11.04 6.96
N HIS A 167 -6.13 11.77 7.52
CA HIS A 167 -7.31 12.22 6.77
C HIS A 167 -6.96 13.51 6.00
N LEU A 168 -7.30 13.56 4.71
CA LEU A 168 -7.09 14.74 3.86
C LEU A 168 -7.86 15.98 4.34
N ASN A 169 -9.00 15.76 5.00
CA ASN A 169 -9.91 16.79 5.51
C ASN A 169 -9.75 17.09 7.01
N ARG A 170 -8.57 16.85 7.58
CA ARG A 170 -8.30 17.03 9.02
C ARG A 170 -8.31 18.47 9.49
N THR A 171 -8.36 19.43 8.57
CA THR A 171 -8.28 20.87 8.85
C THR A 171 -9.63 21.60 8.74
N TYR A 172 -10.75 20.87 8.73
CA TYR A 172 -12.10 21.46 8.82
C TYR A 172 -12.69 21.30 10.20
#